data_7c784d35e3008eade08e5f0a2dcdf0ce
#
_entry.id   7c784d35e3008eade08e5f0a2dcdf0ce
#
_cell.length_a   1.000
_cell.length_b   1.000
_cell.length_c   1.000
_cell.angle_alpha   90.00
_cell.angle_beta   90.00
_cell.angle_gamma   90.00
#
_symmetry.space_group_name_H-M   'P 1'
#
loop_
_entity.id
_entity.type
_entity.pdbx_description
1 polymer ?
#
loop_
_entity_poly.entity_id
_entity_poly.type
_entity_poly.pdbx_seq_one_letter_code
_entity_poly.pdbx_strand_id
1 'polypeptide(L)'
;MASVTDQDIDPATMRKQYRSEIVLEETLAEHPMDQFALWFQQAADSHLFEPNAMVVSTATPDGRPSSRTVLMKQFDGRGFVFFTNYASRKGRELDENPHVALLFPWHPISRQVIVTGTAARIGRDETAAYFRSRPHGSQLGAWASEQSSVIGSRAELDQRYAELDARYPEGEQVPVPPEWGGLRVVPEAVEFWQGHENRMHDRLRYVLDEGKWRVERLCP
;
A
#
# COMPACT_ATOMS: atom_id res chain seq x y z
N MET A 1 23.74 -29.14 11.15
CA MET A 1 22.85 -28.13 10.54
C MET A 1 23.61 -27.53 9.37
N ALA A 2 23.23 -27.85 8.12
CA ALA A 2 23.85 -27.24 6.94
C ALA A 2 23.46 -25.76 6.91
N SER A 3 24.42 -24.89 6.73
CA SER A 3 24.22 -23.45 6.60
C SER A 3 23.41 -23.18 5.32
N VAL A 4 22.38 -22.35 5.43
CA VAL A 4 21.49 -21.93 4.31
C VAL A 4 22.26 -21.12 3.22
N THR A 5 23.57 -20.93 3.39
CA THR A 5 24.42 -20.10 2.52
C THR A 5 25.08 -20.87 1.38
N ASP A 6 24.82 -22.16 1.22
CA ASP A 6 25.51 -23.01 0.23
C ASP A 6 24.60 -23.41 -0.96
N GLN A 7 23.66 -22.55 -1.36
CA GLN A 7 23.03 -22.64 -2.67
C GLN A 7 23.61 -21.53 -3.53
N ASP A 8 24.24 -21.92 -4.63
CA ASP A 8 24.82 -21.07 -5.68
C ASP A 8 23.75 -20.19 -6.41
N ILE A 9 22.92 -19.46 -5.63
CA ILE A 9 21.97 -18.50 -6.18
C ILE A 9 22.69 -17.16 -6.30
N ASP A 10 23.17 -16.85 -7.50
CA ASP A 10 23.73 -15.52 -7.80
C ASP A 10 22.65 -14.55 -8.27
N PRO A 11 22.23 -13.58 -7.43
CA PRO A 11 21.22 -12.58 -7.80
C PRO A 11 21.61 -11.74 -9.03
N ALA A 12 22.91 -11.61 -9.34
CA ALA A 12 23.39 -10.85 -10.49
C ALA A 12 23.00 -11.49 -11.82
N THR A 13 22.73 -12.81 -11.83
CA THR A 13 22.31 -13.56 -13.03
C THR A 13 20.79 -13.53 -13.25
N MET A 14 19.99 -13.08 -12.28
CA MET A 14 18.52 -13.08 -12.33
C MET A 14 17.94 -11.91 -13.14
N ARG A 15 18.56 -11.60 -14.28
CA ARG A 15 18.08 -10.50 -15.15
C ARG A 15 17.03 -11.01 -16.11
N LYS A 16 15.90 -10.29 -16.21
CA LYS A 16 14.89 -10.47 -17.25
C LYS A 16 14.89 -9.26 -18.17
N GLN A 17 14.63 -9.49 -19.45
CA GLN A 17 14.36 -8.42 -20.40
C GLN A 17 12.84 -8.16 -20.43
N TYR A 18 12.47 -6.91 -20.40
CA TYR A 18 11.08 -6.46 -20.48
C TYR A 18 10.74 -6.13 -21.92
N ARG A 19 9.56 -6.59 -22.38
CA ARG A 19 9.04 -6.26 -23.71
C ARG A 19 7.65 -5.67 -23.50
N SER A 20 7.53 -4.37 -23.63
CA SER A 20 6.29 -3.64 -23.40
C SER A 20 6.13 -2.56 -24.46
N GLU A 21 4.90 -2.12 -24.64
CA GLU A 21 4.61 -0.95 -25.49
C GLU A 21 5.18 0.31 -24.85
N ILE A 22 5.61 1.25 -25.70
CA ILE A 22 6.13 2.56 -25.27
C ILE A 22 4.98 3.39 -24.71
N VAL A 23 5.20 4.02 -23.57
CA VAL A 23 4.25 4.96 -22.98
C VAL A 23 4.69 6.38 -23.34
N LEU A 24 3.84 7.08 -24.08
CA LEU A 24 4.08 8.47 -24.51
C LEU A 24 3.25 9.43 -23.67
N GLU A 25 3.75 10.65 -23.52
CA GLU A 25 3.10 11.72 -22.74
C GLU A 25 1.67 12.01 -23.25
N GLU A 26 1.50 12.02 -24.59
CA GLU A 26 0.22 12.28 -25.24
C GLU A 26 -0.83 11.16 -25.05
N THR A 27 -0.41 9.99 -24.60
CA THR A 27 -1.32 8.85 -24.31
C THR A 27 -1.76 8.78 -22.85
N LEU A 28 -1.20 9.64 -22.01
CA LEU A 28 -1.55 9.69 -20.60
C LEU A 28 -2.90 10.40 -20.37
N ALA A 29 -3.62 9.95 -19.33
CA ALA A 29 -4.78 10.69 -18.84
C ALA A 29 -4.36 12.07 -18.30
N GLU A 30 -5.26 13.04 -18.34
CA GLU A 30 -4.98 14.40 -17.86
C GLU A 30 -4.72 14.44 -16.34
N HIS A 31 -5.38 13.54 -15.59
CA HIS A 31 -5.25 13.46 -14.13
C HIS A 31 -4.57 12.15 -13.70
N PRO A 32 -3.62 12.16 -12.75
CA PRO A 32 -2.88 10.96 -12.33
C PRO A 32 -3.76 9.86 -11.75
N MET A 33 -4.88 10.20 -11.11
CA MET A 33 -5.78 9.19 -10.57
C MET A 33 -6.56 8.46 -11.66
N ASP A 34 -6.87 9.12 -12.79
CA ASP A 34 -7.47 8.48 -13.96
C ASP A 34 -6.46 7.56 -14.64
N GLN A 35 -5.21 8.01 -14.77
CA GLN A 35 -4.12 7.17 -15.27
C GLN A 35 -3.88 5.96 -14.36
N PHE A 36 -3.95 6.15 -13.04
CA PHE A 36 -3.86 5.05 -12.10
C PHE A 36 -5.02 4.06 -12.28
N ALA A 37 -6.24 4.55 -12.43
CA ALA A 37 -7.42 3.69 -12.66
C ALA A 37 -7.26 2.80 -13.89
N LEU A 38 -6.78 3.36 -15.01
CA LEU A 38 -6.49 2.61 -16.25
C LEU A 38 -5.44 1.51 -16.01
N TRP A 39 -4.35 1.83 -15.35
CA TRP A 39 -3.27 0.87 -15.10
C TRP A 39 -3.66 -0.17 -14.05
N PHE A 40 -4.43 0.22 -13.03
CA PHE A 40 -4.95 -0.70 -12.02
C PHE A 40 -5.93 -1.72 -12.63
N GLN A 41 -6.80 -1.28 -13.55
CA GLN A 41 -7.69 -2.19 -14.29
C GLN A 41 -6.88 -3.20 -15.11
N GLN A 42 -5.85 -2.76 -15.85
CA GLN A 42 -4.97 -3.63 -16.61
C GLN A 42 -4.21 -4.62 -15.71
N ALA A 43 -3.79 -4.19 -14.53
CA ALA A 43 -3.16 -5.04 -13.54
C ALA A 43 -4.14 -6.11 -13.02
N ALA A 44 -5.39 -5.74 -12.76
CA ALA A 44 -6.43 -6.68 -12.33
C ALA A 44 -6.78 -7.70 -13.43
N ASP A 45 -6.91 -7.25 -14.68
CA ASP A 45 -7.20 -8.10 -15.84
C ASP A 45 -6.04 -9.05 -16.17
N SER A 46 -4.83 -8.73 -15.78
CA SER A 46 -3.64 -9.58 -15.92
C SER A 46 -3.55 -10.71 -14.90
N HIS A 47 -4.57 -10.91 -14.08
CA HIS A 47 -4.65 -11.94 -13.04
C HIS A 47 -3.49 -11.89 -12.02
N LEU A 48 -2.99 -10.69 -11.74
CA LEU A 48 -2.01 -10.50 -10.66
C LEU A 48 -2.62 -10.90 -9.32
N PHE A 49 -1.83 -11.61 -8.51
CA PHE A 49 -2.21 -11.87 -7.14
C PHE A 49 -2.22 -10.56 -6.34
N GLU A 50 -3.38 -10.16 -5.83
CA GLU A 50 -3.57 -8.93 -5.07
C GLU A 50 -3.00 -7.67 -5.77
N PRO A 51 -3.53 -7.23 -6.93
CA PRO A 51 -3.05 -6.02 -7.62
C PRO A 51 -3.17 -4.74 -6.78
N ASN A 52 -4.00 -4.77 -5.74
CA ASN A 52 -4.17 -3.72 -4.75
C ASN A 52 -3.17 -3.78 -3.59
N ALA A 53 -2.26 -4.78 -3.56
CA ALA A 53 -1.17 -4.79 -2.60
C ALA A 53 -0.17 -3.69 -2.94
N MET A 54 0.22 -2.92 -1.92
CA MET A 54 1.20 -1.84 -2.06
C MET A 54 2.16 -1.83 -0.88
N VAL A 55 3.38 -1.40 -1.12
CA VAL A 55 4.35 -1.11 -0.07
C VAL A 55 4.13 0.32 0.41
N VAL A 56 3.87 0.48 1.70
CA VAL A 56 3.81 1.80 2.36
C VAL A 56 5.13 2.04 3.08
N SER A 57 5.82 3.09 2.70
CA SER A 57 7.06 3.55 3.31
C SER A 57 6.79 4.81 4.12
N THR A 58 7.16 4.78 5.40
CA THR A 58 7.01 5.86 6.35
C THR A 58 8.37 6.16 6.98
N ALA A 59 8.54 7.33 7.56
CA ALA A 59 9.77 7.69 8.26
C ALA A 59 9.45 8.41 9.56
N THR A 60 10.33 8.24 10.55
CA THR A 60 10.33 9.03 11.77
C THR A 60 10.70 10.49 11.46
N PRO A 61 10.43 11.47 12.36
CA PRO A 61 10.83 12.86 12.15
C PRO A 61 12.35 13.06 11.94
N ASP A 62 13.19 12.17 12.48
CA ASP A 62 14.64 12.17 12.25
C ASP A 62 15.06 11.40 10.98
N GLY A 63 14.09 11.01 10.12
CA GLY A 63 14.34 10.45 8.79
C GLY A 63 14.62 8.95 8.73
N ARG A 64 14.37 8.17 9.80
CA ARG A 64 14.54 6.70 9.76
C ARG A 64 13.38 6.03 9.05
N PRO A 65 13.58 5.40 7.89
CA PRO A 65 12.50 4.80 7.12
C PRO A 65 12.09 3.44 7.67
N SER A 66 10.86 3.08 7.39
CA SER A 66 10.34 1.72 7.55
C SER A 66 9.31 1.41 6.47
N SER A 67 9.22 0.14 6.04
CA SER A 67 8.31 -0.27 4.97
C SER A 67 7.56 -1.56 5.34
N ARG A 68 6.36 -1.70 4.80
CA ARG A 68 5.52 -2.90 4.91
C ARG A 68 4.51 -2.95 3.77
N THR A 69 4.06 -4.15 3.45
CA THR A 69 2.94 -4.33 2.53
C THR A 69 1.63 -4.08 3.26
N VAL A 70 0.73 -3.35 2.61
CA VAL A 70 -0.68 -3.19 3.00
C VAL A 70 -1.56 -3.30 1.75
N LEU A 71 -2.87 -3.46 1.94
CA LEU A 71 -3.82 -3.47 0.82
C LEU A 71 -4.49 -2.12 0.69
N MET A 72 -4.39 -1.50 -0.48
CA MET A 72 -5.26 -0.39 -0.85
C MET A 72 -6.71 -0.88 -0.84
N LYS A 73 -7.61 -0.12 -0.24
CA LYS A 73 -9.03 -0.47 -0.11
C LYS A 73 -9.95 0.44 -0.90
N GLN A 74 -9.52 1.66 -1.16
CA GLN A 74 -10.24 2.64 -1.97
C GLN A 74 -9.22 3.56 -2.65
N PHE A 75 -9.60 4.11 -3.79
CA PHE A 75 -8.96 5.27 -4.40
C PHE A 75 -10.02 6.08 -5.14
N ASP A 76 -9.85 7.38 -5.15
CA ASP A 76 -10.68 8.34 -5.87
C ASP A 76 -9.83 9.58 -6.23
N GLY A 77 -10.44 10.62 -6.79
CA GLY A 77 -9.74 11.86 -7.14
C GLY A 77 -9.02 12.55 -5.96
N ARG A 78 -9.31 12.15 -4.71
CA ARG A 78 -8.67 12.66 -3.49
C ARG A 78 -7.44 11.85 -3.07
N GLY A 79 -7.18 10.68 -3.67
CA GLY A 79 -6.04 9.82 -3.36
C GLY A 79 -6.40 8.40 -2.94
N PHE A 80 -5.49 7.76 -2.20
CA PHE A 80 -5.50 6.34 -1.89
C PHE A 80 -5.83 6.08 -0.43
N VAL A 81 -6.67 5.09 -0.13
CA VAL A 81 -7.06 4.75 1.24
C VAL A 81 -6.62 3.35 1.61
N PHE A 82 -6.00 3.22 2.77
CA PHE A 82 -5.74 1.95 3.44
C PHE A 82 -6.13 2.02 4.92
N PHE A 83 -6.34 0.86 5.54
CA PHE A 83 -6.74 0.77 6.94
C PHE A 83 -5.65 0.13 7.79
N THR A 84 -5.48 0.62 9.00
CA THR A 84 -4.46 0.16 9.94
C THR A 84 -4.86 0.42 11.39
N ASN A 85 -4.06 -0.10 12.32
CA ASN A 85 -4.09 0.34 13.70
C ASN A 85 -3.22 1.61 13.82
N TYR A 86 -3.79 2.70 14.34
CA TYR A 86 -3.09 3.98 14.51
C TYR A 86 -1.94 3.91 15.53
N ALA A 87 -2.06 3.02 16.54
CA ALA A 87 -0.98 2.75 17.49
C ALA A 87 0.12 1.82 16.94
N SER A 88 -0.01 1.32 15.69
CA SER A 88 1.07 0.57 15.04
C SER A 88 2.29 1.44 14.74
N ARG A 89 3.44 0.81 14.42
CA ARG A 89 4.66 1.56 14.06
C ARG A 89 4.38 2.59 12.95
N LYS A 90 3.73 2.18 11.85
CA LYS A 90 3.39 3.09 10.75
C LYS A 90 2.39 4.18 11.16
N GLY A 91 1.43 3.84 12.04
CA GLY A 91 0.45 4.82 12.53
C GLY A 91 1.12 5.93 13.32
N ARG A 92 2.00 5.58 14.26
CA ARG A 92 2.79 6.56 15.03
C ARG A 92 3.72 7.37 14.13
N GLU A 93 4.45 6.72 13.21
CA GLU A 93 5.33 7.42 12.27
C GLU A 93 4.54 8.46 11.45
N LEU A 94 3.33 8.12 10.97
CA LEU A 94 2.49 9.04 10.19
C LEU A 94 1.80 10.13 11.01
N ASP A 95 1.55 9.90 12.28
CA ASP A 95 1.06 10.95 13.19
C ASP A 95 2.14 12.02 13.47
N GLU A 96 3.42 11.61 13.52
CA GLU A 96 4.56 12.49 13.76
C GLU A 96 5.14 13.10 12.47
N ASN A 97 5.10 12.36 11.37
CA ASN A 97 5.58 12.76 10.05
C ASN A 97 4.60 12.24 8.97
N PRO A 98 3.73 13.08 8.42
CA PRO A 98 2.70 12.64 7.49
C PRO A 98 3.22 12.28 6.09
N HIS A 99 4.48 12.54 5.78
CA HIS A 99 5.06 12.23 4.48
C HIS A 99 5.18 10.71 4.28
N VAL A 100 4.74 10.25 3.12
CA VAL A 100 4.60 8.83 2.82
C VAL A 100 4.90 8.54 1.35
N ALA A 101 5.45 7.36 1.08
CA ALA A 101 5.50 6.82 -0.26
C ALA A 101 4.71 5.52 -0.34
N LEU A 102 3.98 5.34 -1.44
CA LEU A 102 3.32 4.10 -1.83
C LEU A 102 4.01 3.55 -3.07
N LEU A 103 4.22 2.24 -3.11
CA LEU A 103 4.72 1.54 -4.30
C LEU A 103 3.78 0.37 -4.64
N PHE A 104 3.26 0.36 -5.85
CA PHE A 104 2.52 -0.76 -6.44
C PHE A 104 3.48 -1.54 -7.36
N PRO A 105 4.00 -2.71 -6.93
CA PRO A 105 5.04 -3.44 -7.65
C PRO A 105 4.42 -4.47 -8.61
N TRP A 106 3.88 -4.05 -9.73
CA TRP A 106 3.26 -4.95 -10.73
C TRP A 106 4.30 -5.59 -11.65
N HIS A 107 5.30 -6.24 -11.05
CA HIS A 107 6.45 -6.84 -11.77
C HIS A 107 6.06 -7.82 -12.89
N PRO A 108 5.03 -8.70 -12.74
CA PRO A 108 4.69 -9.63 -13.81
C PRO A 108 4.27 -8.96 -15.11
N ILE A 109 3.78 -7.74 -15.07
CA ILE A 109 3.44 -6.93 -16.25
C ILE A 109 4.47 -5.82 -16.52
N SER A 110 5.64 -5.92 -15.89
CA SER A 110 6.74 -4.97 -16.07
C SER A 110 6.37 -3.53 -15.76
N ARG A 111 5.55 -3.31 -14.73
CA ARG A 111 5.08 -1.99 -14.28
C ARG A 111 5.30 -1.78 -12.80
N GLN A 112 5.44 -0.53 -12.45
CA GLN A 112 5.25 -0.06 -11.07
C GLN A 112 4.64 1.34 -11.06
N VAL A 113 3.90 1.65 -9.99
CA VAL A 113 3.45 3.02 -9.72
C VAL A 113 4.00 3.45 -8.37
N ILE A 114 4.63 4.62 -8.33
CA ILE A 114 5.15 5.22 -7.10
C ILE A 114 4.33 6.48 -6.83
N VAL A 115 3.81 6.59 -5.62
CA VAL A 115 3.08 7.77 -5.14
C VAL A 115 3.86 8.37 -3.99
N THR A 116 4.10 9.65 -4.02
CA THR A 116 4.58 10.42 -2.85
C THR A 116 3.55 11.48 -2.49
N GLY A 117 3.39 11.73 -1.20
CA GLY A 117 2.40 12.68 -0.72
C GLY A 117 2.28 12.65 0.80
N THR A 118 1.16 13.11 1.31
CA THR A 118 0.87 13.17 2.74
C THR A 118 -0.32 12.31 3.12
N ALA A 119 -0.26 11.68 4.31
CA ALA A 119 -1.32 10.86 4.86
C ALA A 119 -2.10 11.60 5.94
N ALA A 120 -3.42 11.45 5.92
CA ALA A 120 -4.32 11.95 6.96
C ALA A 120 -5.38 10.91 7.31
N ARG A 121 -5.85 10.93 8.55
CA ARG A 121 -6.94 10.06 9.00
C ARG A 121 -8.24 10.42 8.27
N ILE A 122 -8.98 9.40 7.79
CA ILE A 122 -10.34 9.60 7.27
C ILE A 122 -11.36 9.73 8.39
N GLY A 123 -12.56 10.16 8.05
CA GLY A 123 -13.66 10.30 9.00
C GLY A 123 -14.04 8.99 9.70
N ARG A 124 -14.54 9.12 10.93
CA ARG A 124 -14.91 7.96 11.73
C ARG A 124 -16.08 7.17 11.13
N ASP A 125 -17.01 7.84 10.47
CA ASP A 125 -18.16 7.20 9.80
C ASP A 125 -17.70 6.36 8.59
N GLU A 126 -16.80 6.88 7.78
CA GLU A 126 -16.18 6.15 6.65
C GLU A 126 -15.38 4.93 7.16
N THR A 127 -14.63 5.12 8.24
CA THR A 127 -13.93 4.04 8.94
C THR A 127 -14.89 2.95 9.42
N ALA A 128 -15.99 3.35 10.06
CA ALA A 128 -16.97 2.41 10.61
C ALA A 128 -17.71 1.64 9.50
N ALA A 129 -18.06 2.32 8.42
CA ALA A 129 -18.70 1.69 7.26
C ALA A 129 -17.80 0.57 6.68
N TYR A 130 -16.52 0.86 6.47
CA TYR A 130 -15.59 -0.15 5.99
C TYR A 130 -15.33 -1.25 7.02
N PHE A 131 -15.17 -0.94 8.32
CA PHE A 131 -14.96 -1.94 9.36
C PHE A 131 -16.06 -3.00 9.37
N ARG A 132 -17.32 -2.57 9.26
CA ARG A 132 -18.50 -3.47 9.25
C ARG A 132 -18.56 -4.35 8.00
N SER A 133 -17.99 -3.94 6.87
CA SER A 133 -17.94 -4.75 5.65
C SER A 133 -16.88 -5.85 5.68
N ARG A 134 -16.00 -5.85 6.68
CA ARG A 134 -14.95 -6.85 6.82
C ARG A 134 -15.53 -8.18 7.32
N PRO A 135 -14.93 -9.33 6.94
CA PRO A 135 -15.28 -10.61 7.54
C PRO A 135 -15.21 -10.56 9.07
N HIS A 136 -16.13 -11.23 9.75
CA HIS A 136 -16.25 -11.23 11.22
C HIS A 136 -14.90 -11.51 11.92
N GLY A 137 -14.20 -12.59 11.54
CA GLY A 137 -12.89 -12.90 12.09
C GLY A 137 -11.83 -11.79 11.89
N SER A 138 -11.93 -11.02 10.80
CA SER A 138 -11.04 -9.86 10.59
C SER A 138 -11.40 -8.68 11.50
N GLN A 139 -12.68 -8.55 11.89
CA GLN A 139 -13.09 -7.55 12.88
C GLN A 139 -12.56 -7.90 14.26
N LEU A 140 -12.67 -9.16 14.68
CA LEU A 140 -12.10 -9.67 15.94
C LEU A 140 -10.58 -9.53 15.97
N GLY A 141 -9.90 -9.88 14.87
CA GLY A 141 -8.44 -9.72 14.75
C GLY A 141 -7.95 -8.31 14.93
N ALA A 142 -8.75 -7.29 14.57
CA ALA A 142 -8.40 -5.90 14.79
C ALA A 142 -8.42 -5.49 16.28
N TRP A 143 -9.18 -6.20 17.13
CA TRP A 143 -9.18 -6.05 18.58
C TRP A 143 -8.10 -6.91 19.24
N ALA A 144 -7.90 -8.16 18.79
CA ALA A 144 -6.95 -9.08 19.39
C ALA A 144 -5.51 -8.61 19.27
N SER A 145 -5.19 -7.88 18.19
CA SER A 145 -3.82 -7.49 17.84
C SER A 145 -3.52 -6.04 18.16
N GLU A 146 -2.66 -5.80 19.13
CA GLU A 146 -1.95 -4.53 19.31
C GLU A 146 -0.83 -4.42 18.26
N GLN A 147 -1.20 -4.08 17.03
CA GLN A 147 -0.31 -4.15 15.87
C GLN A 147 1.05 -3.49 16.11
N SER A 148 2.14 -4.20 15.80
CA SER A 148 3.55 -3.81 15.99
C SER A 148 4.06 -3.83 17.45
N SER A 149 3.24 -4.19 18.42
CA SER A 149 3.69 -4.38 19.79
C SER A 149 4.35 -5.75 19.97
N VAL A 150 5.27 -5.85 20.94
CA VAL A 150 5.87 -7.13 21.32
C VAL A 150 4.83 -7.94 22.08
N ILE A 151 4.69 -9.22 21.76
CA ILE A 151 3.82 -10.17 22.43
C ILE A 151 4.64 -11.37 22.90
N GLY A 152 4.27 -11.97 24.03
CA GLY A 152 5.03 -13.04 24.64
C GLY A 152 5.02 -14.35 23.84
N SER A 153 3.89 -14.67 23.18
CA SER A 153 3.77 -15.89 22.39
C SER A 153 2.61 -15.83 21.39
N ARG A 154 2.59 -16.76 20.45
CA ARG A 154 1.44 -16.99 19.59
C ARG A 154 0.21 -17.42 20.39
N ALA A 155 0.39 -18.25 21.40
CA ALA A 155 -0.71 -18.73 22.26
C ALA A 155 -1.45 -17.58 22.97
N GLU A 156 -0.73 -16.53 23.39
CA GLU A 156 -1.35 -15.33 23.96
C GLU A 156 -2.26 -14.62 22.95
N LEU A 157 -1.82 -14.51 21.69
CA LEU A 157 -2.63 -13.90 20.63
C LEU A 157 -3.88 -14.75 20.33
N ASP A 158 -3.72 -16.08 20.28
CA ASP A 158 -4.82 -17.01 20.04
C ASP A 158 -5.84 -16.98 21.20
N GLN A 159 -5.38 -16.84 22.44
CA GLN A 159 -6.24 -16.68 23.61
C GLN A 159 -7.05 -15.37 23.53
N ARG A 160 -6.40 -14.23 23.25
CA ARG A 160 -7.09 -12.94 23.08
C ARG A 160 -8.16 -13.01 22.00
N TYR A 161 -7.86 -13.70 20.90
CA TYR A 161 -8.82 -13.89 19.82
C TYR A 161 -10.01 -14.76 20.27
N ALA A 162 -9.77 -15.86 20.96
CA ALA A 162 -10.82 -16.75 21.47
C ALA A 162 -11.76 -16.05 22.49
N GLU A 163 -11.21 -15.21 23.36
CA GLU A 163 -11.98 -14.40 24.31
C GLU A 163 -12.91 -13.40 23.59
N LEU A 164 -12.43 -12.80 22.48
CA LEU A 164 -13.23 -11.90 21.67
C LEU A 164 -14.30 -12.65 20.86
N ASP A 165 -13.99 -13.82 20.34
CA ASP A 165 -14.95 -14.67 19.62
C ASP A 165 -16.10 -15.14 20.54
N ALA A 166 -15.77 -15.50 21.77
CA ALA A 166 -16.78 -15.82 22.79
C ALA A 166 -17.62 -14.60 23.21
N ARG A 167 -17.03 -13.40 23.21
CA ARG A 167 -17.71 -12.15 23.56
C ARG A 167 -18.60 -11.60 22.45
N TYR A 168 -18.20 -11.80 21.21
CA TYR A 168 -18.90 -11.34 20.01
C TYR A 168 -19.04 -12.52 19.04
N PRO A 169 -19.99 -13.46 19.29
CA PRO A 169 -20.21 -14.57 18.39
C PRO A 169 -20.67 -14.12 17.00
N GLU A 170 -20.56 -15.01 16.01
CA GLU A 170 -20.95 -14.71 14.64
C GLU A 170 -22.42 -14.25 14.59
N GLY A 171 -22.65 -13.13 13.89
CA GLY A 171 -23.96 -12.46 13.84
C GLY A 171 -24.10 -11.28 14.81
N GLU A 172 -23.26 -11.16 15.81
CA GLU A 172 -23.23 -9.97 16.66
C GLU A 172 -22.33 -8.87 16.07
N GLN A 173 -22.70 -7.62 16.37
CA GLN A 173 -21.94 -6.47 15.89
C GLN A 173 -20.68 -6.25 16.73
N VAL A 174 -19.52 -6.43 16.11
CA VAL A 174 -18.24 -6.06 16.71
C VAL A 174 -18.07 -4.55 16.67
N PRO A 175 -17.81 -3.87 17.80
CA PRO A 175 -17.57 -2.43 17.80
C PRO A 175 -16.25 -2.10 17.09
N VAL A 176 -16.19 -0.90 16.50
CA VAL A 176 -14.96 -0.42 15.83
C VAL A 176 -13.92 -0.03 16.89
N PRO A 177 -12.70 -0.62 16.88
CA PRO A 177 -11.68 -0.22 17.85
C PRO A 177 -11.33 1.27 17.71
N PRO A 178 -11.10 2.01 18.82
CA PRO A 178 -10.77 3.44 18.76
C PRO A 178 -9.47 3.70 17.98
N GLU A 179 -8.48 2.83 18.15
CA GLU A 179 -7.16 2.94 17.51
C GLU A 179 -7.11 2.31 16.10
N TRP A 180 -8.26 1.90 15.55
CA TRP A 180 -8.30 1.34 14.19
C TRP A 180 -9.04 2.26 13.24
N GLY A 181 -8.45 2.49 12.05
CA GLY A 181 -9.13 3.30 11.03
C GLY A 181 -8.35 3.44 9.74
N GLY A 182 -8.89 4.25 8.86
CA GLY A 182 -8.34 4.53 7.55
C GLY A 182 -7.42 5.73 7.52
N LEU A 183 -6.43 5.64 6.65
CA LEU A 183 -5.54 6.74 6.28
C LEU A 183 -5.70 6.99 4.78
N ARG A 184 -5.93 8.24 4.41
CA ARG A 184 -5.92 8.70 3.02
C ARG A 184 -4.58 9.32 2.71
N VAL A 185 -3.94 8.83 1.67
CA VAL A 185 -2.74 9.44 1.08
C VAL A 185 -3.18 10.37 -0.04
N VAL A 186 -2.94 11.66 0.16
CA VAL A 186 -3.15 12.70 -0.87
C VAL A 186 -1.86 12.80 -1.68
N PRO A 187 -1.88 12.49 -2.97
CA PRO A 187 -0.67 12.49 -3.79
C PRO A 187 -0.19 13.91 -4.10
N GLU A 188 1.12 14.12 -4.02
CA GLU A 188 1.86 15.30 -4.49
C GLU A 188 2.61 14.97 -5.78
N ALA A 189 3.04 13.71 -5.94
CA ALA A 189 3.55 13.20 -7.19
C ALA A 189 3.16 11.73 -7.39
N VAL A 190 2.95 11.35 -8.67
CA VAL A 190 2.66 9.97 -9.08
C VAL A 190 3.54 9.62 -10.28
N GLU A 191 4.42 8.65 -10.12
CA GLU A 191 5.29 8.16 -11.18
C GLU A 191 4.76 6.83 -11.72
N PHE A 192 4.63 6.73 -13.03
CA PHE A 192 4.30 5.54 -13.79
C PHE A 192 5.57 5.03 -14.48
N TRP A 193 6.02 3.84 -14.07
CA TRP A 193 7.20 3.20 -14.60
C TRP A 193 6.80 1.99 -15.45
N GLN A 194 7.28 1.94 -16.70
CA GLN A 194 7.12 0.82 -17.62
C GLN A 194 8.48 0.26 -18.02
N GLY A 195 8.64 -1.05 -17.82
CA GLY A 195 9.90 -1.74 -18.14
C GLY A 195 10.11 -1.95 -19.63
N HIS A 196 11.32 -1.67 -20.12
CA HIS A 196 11.77 -1.91 -21.50
C HIS A 196 13.13 -2.59 -21.54
N GLU A 197 13.46 -3.11 -22.72
CA GLU A 197 14.79 -3.71 -23.00
C GLU A 197 15.91 -2.68 -22.78
N ASN A 198 17.11 -3.18 -22.55
CA ASN A 198 18.32 -2.37 -22.39
C ASN A 198 18.24 -1.30 -21.30
N ARG A 199 17.32 -1.47 -20.33
CA ARG A 199 17.04 -0.52 -19.24
C ARG A 199 16.55 0.86 -19.72
N MET A 200 16.07 0.98 -20.94
CA MET A 200 15.48 2.20 -21.49
C MET A 200 14.00 2.31 -21.09
N HIS A 201 13.75 2.32 -19.77
CA HIS A 201 12.42 2.31 -19.18
C HIS A 201 11.70 3.63 -19.37
N ASP A 202 10.38 3.60 -19.61
CA ASP A 202 9.57 4.80 -19.53
C ASP A 202 9.31 5.16 -18.07
N ARG A 203 9.55 6.40 -17.73
CA ARG A 203 9.29 6.97 -16.41
C ARG A 203 8.56 8.29 -16.58
N LEU A 204 7.26 8.27 -16.39
CA LEU A 204 6.41 9.45 -16.54
C LEU A 204 5.84 9.82 -15.17
N ARG A 205 6.16 11.02 -14.71
CA ARG A 205 5.81 11.51 -13.39
C ARG A 205 4.86 12.70 -13.49
N TYR A 206 3.72 12.59 -12.84
CA TYR A 206 2.87 13.74 -12.54
C TYR A 206 3.38 14.40 -11.26
N VAL A 207 3.51 15.70 -11.30
CA VAL A 207 3.86 16.54 -10.15
C VAL A 207 2.78 17.59 -9.96
N LEU A 208 2.29 17.74 -8.73
CA LEU A 208 1.34 18.78 -8.39
C LEU A 208 2.10 20.09 -8.18
N ASP A 209 1.82 21.08 -9.02
CA ASP A 209 2.46 22.40 -9.00
C ASP A 209 1.36 23.47 -9.05
N GLU A 210 1.29 24.34 -8.04
CA GLU A 210 0.28 25.41 -7.92
C GLU A 210 -1.17 24.92 -8.17
N GLY A 211 -1.51 23.70 -7.70
CA GLY A 211 -2.83 23.10 -7.85
C GLY A 211 -3.12 22.48 -9.22
N LYS A 212 -2.14 22.40 -10.09
CA LYS A 212 -2.24 21.75 -11.41
C LYS A 212 -1.25 20.59 -11.54
N TRP A 213 -1.66 19.55 -12.23
CA TRP A 213 -0.79 18.43 -12.54
C TRP A 213 0.04 18.75 -13.79
N ARG A 214 1.36 18.55 -13.69
CA ARG A 214 2.31 18.65 -14.78
C ARG A 214 3.00 17.31 -14.98
N VAL A 215 3.13 16.86 -16.21
CA VAL A 215 3.82 15.61 -16.56
C VAL A 215 5.29 15.90 -16.89
N GLU A 216 6.16 15.05 -16.39
CA GLU A 216 7.60 15.05 -16.68
C GLU A 216 8.04 13.65 -17.08
N ARG A 217 8.96 13.55 -18.05
CA ARG A 217 9.70 12.31 -18.33
C ARG A 217 11.00 12.29 -17.55
N LEU A 218 11.25 11.22 -16.83
CA LEU A 218 12.50 11.02 -16.11
C LEU A 218 13.43 10.08 -16.89
N CYS A 219 14.73 10.32 -16.80
CA CYS A 219 15.71 9.35 -17.27
C CYS A 219 15.59 8.03 -16.46
N PRO A 220 15.68 6.87 -17.14
CA PRO A 220 15.64 5.55 -16.49
C PRO A 220 16.86 5.25 -15.62
#